data_bc4fa2f19e447b6fe8d62bf0e00fd08d
#
_entry.id   bc4fa2f19e447b6fe8d62bf0e00fd08d
#
_cell.length_a   1.000
_cell.length_b   1.000
_cell.length_c   1.000
_cell.angle_alpha   90.00
_cell.angle_beta   90.00
_cell.angle_gamma   90.00
#
_symmetry.space_group_name_H-M   'P 1'
#
loop_
_entity.id
_entity.type
_entity.pdbx_description
1 polymer ?
#
loop_
_entity_poly.entity_id
_entity_poly.type
_entity_poly.pdbx_seq_one_letter_code
_entity_poly.pdbx_strand_id
1 'polypeptide(L)'
;MAALEELKAAGMVVVSGAHYPLLVVYDDGKVFALDNRCPHLGFPLHRGTIEDGILTCHWHHARFDLASGCTFDLWADDVPTAAVEVRDGVVWVCPHTRYTDGDVHWCNRLREGLEQNIGLVLAKAVLGLIGEGVAYRALVRDAVLFGARNRDGWGMGLTILTALAKLIPSLPGEESYLALYKGISRVARDCDGETPRRDRQALAPRQFQPLALLERWFRHWTRVRHRDAAERTLLTAIASGASSIELGALMLTTVTDRYFADGGHVLDFTNKAFESLDIIGWEHVSAVLPTVVDQMVSARGSEESNDWRQPIDLVPLCEAAFAELPGLLADGRARRGNWARHDVLARRLLGDDPAAVVAALKSAIREGATATDLSSAISYAAALRVASFGTSNEHSDWDTALHCFTYCNAVDQLLTRITAEMPMELDRPELLRGVFHAAMQVYLIRFLNVPPARLPGEGEDKVDDLPRDGGELHDAFLTALDRQGAVKTAGRLVARYLILGHPVEPLIATLTRAVLREDSEFHTYQMLEAGVQQYRQWGESTAGCHILIAVARYIAAHSPTERAELQTAMVARRLSLGEALHEEGEDDNAQAAI
;
A
#
# COMPACT_ATOMS: atom_id res chain seq x y z
N MET A 1 2.59 -30.70 -37.80
CA MET A 1 1.80 -31.32 -38.88
C MET A 1 1.43 -32.71 -38.43
N ALA A 2 0.18 -33.09 -38.58
CA ALA A 2 -0.30 -34.47 -38.33
C ALA A 2 -1.22 -34.89 -39.48
N ALA A 3 -1.30 -36.20 -39.77
CA ALA A 3 -2.27 -36.70 -40.75
C ALA A 3 -3.68 -36.61 -40.15
N LEU A 4 -4.65 -36.10 -40.92
CA LEU A 4 -6.03 -35.93 -40.43
C LEU A 4 -6.65 -37.26 -40.00
N GLU A 5 -6.37 -38.37 -40.70
CA GLU A 5 -6.91 -39.68 -40.37
C GLU A 5 -6.30 -40.25 -39.07
N GLU A 6 -5.02 -39.96 -38.80
CA GLU A 6 -4.38 -40.31 -37.52
C GLU A 6 -5.00 -39.52 -36.37
N LEU A 7 -5.22 -38.21 -36.57
CA LEU A 7 -5.88 -37.35 -35.58
C LEU A 7 -7.33 -37.81 -35.30
N LYS A 8 -8.09 -38.20 -36.35
CA LYS A 8 -9.43 -38.73 -36.17
C LYS A 8 -9.44 -40.05 -35.37
N ALA A 9 -8.45 -40.92 -35.60
CA ALA A 9 -8.34 -42.18 -34.89
C ALA A 9 -7.92 -42.00 -33.41
N ALA A 10 -7.04 -41.08 -33.14
CA ALA A 10 -6.53 -40.80 -31.79
C ALA A 10 -7.44 -39.83 -30.96
N GLY A 11 -8.30 -39.06 -31.64
CA GLY A 11 -9.10 -37.99 -31.02
C GLY A 11 -8.29 -36.74 -30.69
N MET A 12 -7.09 -36.89 -30.15
CA MET A 12 -6.17 -35.80 -29.84
C MET A 12 -4.71 -36.22 -29.95
N VAL A 13 -3.82 -35.27 -30.30
CA VAL A 13 -2.37 -35.49 -30.40
C VAL A 13 -1.62 -34.27 -29.88
N VAL A 14 -0.41 -34.48 -29.36
CA VAL A 14 0.48 -33.42 -28.94
C VAL A 14 1.51 -33.14 -30.02
N VAL A 15 1.69 -31.86 -30.37
CA VAL A 15 2.69 -31.43 -31.38
C VAL A 15 3.57 -30.33 -30.80
N SER A 16 4.77 -30.12 -31.38
CA SER A 16 5.66 -29.04 -30.98
C SER A 16 5.10 -27.69 -31.39
N GLY A 17 4.98 -26.75 -30.44
CA GLY A 17 4.72 -25.34 -30.68
C GLY A 17 6.02 -24.52 -30.70
N ALA A 18 5.91 -23.19 -30.81
CA ALA A 18 7.05 -22.30 -30.81
C ALA A 18 7.71 -22.18 -29.41
N HIS A 19 6.91 -22.19 -28.37
CA HIS A 19 7.35 -22.07 -26.98
C HIS A 19 6.96 -23.28 -26.13
N TYR A 20 5.76 -23.82 -26.37
CA TYR A 20 5.17 -24.87 -25.56
C TYR A 20 4.52 -25.93 -26.46
N PRO A 21 4.36 -27.19 -25.98
CA PRO A 21 3.60 -28.21 -26.72
C PRO A 21 2.16 -27.76 -26.96
N LEU A 22 1.64 -28.05 -28.13
CA LEU A 22 0.24 -27.80 -28.51
C LEU A 22 -0.56 -29.09 -28.48
N LEU A 23 -1.76 -29.03 -27.96
CA LEU A 23 -2.77 -30.05 -28.05
C LEU A 23 -3.60 -29.82 -29.31
N VAL A 24 -3.60 -30.76 -30.24
CA VAL A 24 -4.44 -30.74 -31.43
C VAL A 24 -5.55 -31.76 -31.24
N VAL A 25 -6.78 -31.33 -31.42
CA VAL A 25 -8.00 -32.10 -31.12
C VAL A 25 -8.87 -32.20 -32.34
N TYR A 26 -9.43 -33.38 -32.59
CA TYR A 26 -10.53 -33.58 -33.53
C TYR A 26 -11.83 -33.84 -32.77
N ASP A 27 -12.80 -33.00 -32.93
CA ASP A 27 -14.11 -33.10 -32.29
C ASP A 27 -15.22 -32.61 -33.23
N ASP A 28 -16.31 -33.36 -33.33
CA ASP A 28 -17.49 -33.06 -34.17
C ASP A 28 -17.17 -32.52 -35.58
N GLY A 29 -16.25 -33.20 -36.28
CA GLY A 29 -15.88 -32.87 -37.68
C GLY A 29 -14.94 -31.67 -37.83
N LYS A 30 -14.47 -31.06 -36.74
CA LYS A 30 -13.58 -29.88 -36.70
C LYS A 30 -12.25 -30.23 -36.04
N VAL A 31 -11.25 -29.43 -36.35
CA VAL A 31 -9.92 -29.52 -35.71
C VAL A 31 -9.66 -28.25 -34.94
N PHE A 32 -9.21 -28.42 -33.70
CA PHE A 32 -8.84 -27.34 -32.79
C PHE A 32 -7.39 -27.51 -32.36
N ALA A 33 -6.72 -26.42 -31.98
CA ALA A 33 -5.39 -26.47 -31.37
C ALA A 33 -5.27 -25.44 -30.23
N LEU A 34 -4.74 -25.90 -29.11
CA LEU A 34 -4.59 -25.12 -27.89
C LEU A 34 -3.21 -25.38 -27.26
N ASP A 35 -2.76 -24.52 -26.37
CA ASP A 35 -1.63 -24.80 -25.48
C ASP A 35 -1.94 -26.09 -24.67
N ASN A 36 -1.01 -27.02 -24.63
CA ASN A 36 -1.22 -28.29 -23.93
C ASN A 36 -1.11 -28.18 -22.40
N ARG A 37 -0.91 -27.01 -21.88
CA ARG A 37 -0.78 -26.79 -20.43
C ARG A 37 -2.05 -26.16 -19.87
N CYS A 38 -2.61 -26.79 -18.86
CA CYS A 38 -3.72 -26.21 -18.10
C CYS A 38 -3.27 -24.88 -17.48
N PRO A 39 -3.93 -23.77 -17.80
CA PRO A 39 -3.52 -22.46 -17.29
C PRO A 39 -3.69 -22.32 -15.78
N HIS A 40 -4.42 -23.22 -15.11
CA HIS A 40 -4.51 -23.21 -13.65
C HIS A 40 -3.13 -23.46 -13.01
N LEU A 41 -2.54 -24.64 -13.18
CA LEU A 41 -1.26 -25.03 -12.58
C LEU A 41 -0.33 -25.83 -13.54
N GLY A 42 -0.52 -25.75 -14.85
CA GLY A 42 0.41 -26.29 -15.84
C GLY A 42 0.23 -27.78 -16.17
N PHE A 43 -0.83 -28.46 -15.69
CA PHE A 43 -1.06 -29.88 -15.97
C PHE A 43 -1.28 -30.11 -17.48
N PRO A 44 -0.72 -31.23 -18.07
CA PRO A 44 -0.89 -31.53 -19.49
C PRO A 44 -2.35 -31.78 -19.87
N LEU A 45 -2.92 -30.95 -20.75
CA LEU A 45 -4.33 -31.02 -21.13
C LEU A 45 -4.68 -32.26 -21.98
N HIS A 46 -3.70 -32.86 -22.69
CA HIS A 46 -3.91 -34.11 -23.41
C HIS A 46 -4.27 -35.32 -22.51
N ARG A 47 -4.10 -35.17 -21.20
CA ARG A 47 -4.54 -36.18 -20.20
C ARG A 47 -5.96 -35.90 -19.70
N GLY A 48 -6.60 -34.88 -20.21
CA GLY A 48 -7.99 -34.54 -19.92
C GLY A 48 -8.97 -35.34 -20.78
N THR A 49 -10.25 -35.01 -20.67
CA THR A 49 -11.32 -35.55 -21.48
C THR A 49 -12.03 -34.48 -22.26
N ILE A 50 -12.60 -34.85 -23.40
CA ILE A 50 -13.39 -33.96 -24.24
C ILE A 50 -14.79 -34.57 -24.34
N GLU A 51 -15.80 -33.75 -24.09
CA GLU A 51 -17.20 -34.07 -24.22
C GLU A 51 -17.97 -32.82 -24.65
N ASP A 52 -18.75 -32.92 -25.72
CA ASP A 52 -19.58 -31.82 -26.26
C ASP A 52 -18.80 -30.51 -26.51
N GLY A 53 -17.56 -30.59 -26.99
CA GLY A 53 -16.71 -29.41 -27.23
C GLY A 53 -16.06 -28.80 -25.99
N ILE A 54 -16.19 -29.45 -24.84
CA ILE A 54 -15.60 -29.01 -23.57
C ILE A 54 -14.39 -29.90 -23.23
N LEU A 55 -13.23 -29.27 -23.08
CA LEU A 55 -12.01 -29.93 -22.59
C LEU A 55 -11.96 -29.79 -21.05
N THR A 56 -11.93 -30.92 -20.34
CA THR A 56 -11.83 -30.98 -18.89
C THR A 56 -10.45 -31.46 -18.45
N CYS A 57 -9.74 -30.64 -17.68
CA CYS A 57 -8.46 -31.00 -17.06
C CYS A 57 -8.68 -32.00 -15.91
N HIS A 58 -7.92 -33.10 -15.87
CA HIS A 58 -8.12 -34.14 -14.86
C HIS A 58 -7.47 -33.87 -13.51
N TRP A 59 -6.64 -32.80 -13.38
CA TRP A 59 -6.01 -32.53 -12.09
C TRP A 59 -6.97 -31.80 -11.12
N HIS A 60 -7.56 -30.67 -11.57
CA HIS A 60 -8.49 -29.87 -10.72
C HIS A 60 -9.84 -29.64 -11.41
N HIS A 61 -10.10 -30.32 -12.53
CA HIS A 61 -11.35 -30.28 -13.28
C HIS A 61 -11.72 -28.90 -13.87
N ALA A 62 -10.70 -28.08 -14.19
CA ALA A 62 -10.93 -26.85 -14.96
C ALA A 62 -11.45 -27.21 -16.37
N ARG A 63 -12.45 -26.47 -16.85
CA ARG A 63 -13.19 -26.73 -18.09
C ARG A 63 -13.00 -25.59 -19.06
N PHE A 64 -12.76 -25.94 -20.31
CA PHE A 64 -12.43 -24.98 -21.37
C PHE A 64 -13.23 -25.27 -22.63
N ASP A 65 -13.74 -24.24 -23.30
CA ASP A 65 -14.29 -24.35 -24.64
C ASP A 65 -13.17 -24.63 -25.66
N LEU A 66 -13.28 -25.68 -26.43
CA LEU A 66 -12.27 -26.08 -27.42
C LEU A 66 -12.06 -25.03 -28.52
N ALA A 67 -13.12 -24.30 -28.90
CA ALA A 67 -13.08 -23.39 -30.01
C ALA A 67 -12.37 -22.04 -29.65
N SER A 68 -12.65 -21.52 -28.48
CA SER A 68 -12.13 -20.25 -28.01
C SER A 68 -10.99 -20.37 -27.01
N GLY A 69 -10.87 -21.51 -26.33
CA GLY A 69 -9.98 -21.69 -25.18
C GLY A 69 -10.49 -21.04 -23.91
N CYS A 70 -11.65 -20.34 -23.95
CA CYS A 70 -12.17 -19.65 -22.78
C CYS A 70 -12.54 -20.63 -21.67
N THR A 71 -12.26 -20.25 -20.43
CA THR A 71 -12.59 -21.04 -19.26
C THR A 71 -14.05 -20.86 -18.84
N PHE A 72 -14.69 -21.95 -18.39
CA PHE A 72 -15.98 -21.90 -17.68
C PHE A 72 -15.80 -21.67 -16.19
N ASP A 73 -14.57 -21.84 -15.69
CA ASP A 73 -14.24 -21.77 -14.27
C ASP A 73 -13.37 -20.53 -13.99
N LEU A 74 -13.96 -19.48 -13.43
CA LEU A 74 -13.31 -18.17 -13.22
C LEU A 74 -11.99 -18.24 -12.43
N TRP A 75 -11.81 -19.27 -11.60
CA TRP A 75 -10.57 -19.50 -10.85
C TRP A 75 -9.41 -20.06 -11.68
N ALA A 76 -9.70 -20.60 -12.87
CA ALA A 76 -8.70 -20.92 -13.89
C ALA A 76 -8.50 -19.70 -14.80
N ASP A 77 -7.56 -19.80 -15.74
CA ASP A 77 -7.37 -18.80 -16.80
C ASP A 77 -7.79 -19.41 -18.14
N ASP A 78 -7.87 -18.62 -19.22
CA ASP A 78 -8.15 -19.13 -20.55
C ASP A 78 -6.94 -19.88 -21.11
N VAL A 79 -7.19 -20.86 -21.96
CA VAL A 79 -6.15 -21.59 -22.72
C VAL A 79 -5.90 -20.85 -24.03
N PRO A 80 -4.66 -20.39 -24.31
CA PRO A 80 -4.36 -19.79 -25.59
C PRO A 80 -4.55 -20.79 -26.74
N THR A 81 -5.19 -20.36 -27.83
CA THR A 81 -5.49 -21.17 -29.01
C THR A 81 -4.51 -20.91 -30.16
N ALA A 82 -4.33 -21.88 -31.05
CA ALA A 82 -3.52 -21.77 -32.26
C ALA A 82 -4.39 -21.93 -33.50
N ALA A 83 -4.08 -21.15 -34.55
CA ALA A 83 -4.78 -21.26 -35.82
C ALA A 83 -4.48 -22.63 -36.49
N VAL A 84 -5.52 -23.26 -37.03
CA VAL A 84 -5.47 -24.57 -37.70
C VAL A 84 -5.99 -24.47 -39.12
N GLU A 85 -5.36 -25.16 -40.03
CA GLU A 85 -5.81 -25.35 -41.41
C GLU A 85 -5.64 -26.80 -41.84
N VAL A 86 -6.63 -27.33 -42.53
CA VAL A 86 -6.56 -28.68 -43.11
C VAL A 86 -6.39 -28.58 -44.62
N ARG A 87 -5.27 -29.09 -45.16
CA ARG A 87 -4.96 -29.12 -46.60
C ARG A 87 -4.53 -30.52 -47.00
N ASP A 88 -5.15 -31.04 -48.02
CA ASP A 88 -4.81 -32.34 -48.63
C ASP A 88 -4.71 -33.51 -47.62
N GLY A 89 -5.60 -33.53 -46.62
CA GLY A 89 -5.61 -34.55 -45.57
C GLY A 89 -4.52 -34.37 -44.48
N VAL A 90 -3.81 -33.24 -44.49
CA VAL A 90 -2.80 -32.89 -43.48
C VAL A 90 -3.29 -31.70 -42.65
N VAL A 91 -3.16 -31.81 -41.35
CA VAL A 91 -3.46 -30.75 -40.37
C VAL A 91 -2.22 -29.88 -40.18
N TRP A 92 -2.37 -28.60 -40.48
CA TRP A 92 -1.35 -27.56 -40.28
C TRP A 92 -1.74 -26.71 -39.09
N VAL A 93 -0.83 -26.54 -38.15
CA VAL A 93 -1.05 -25.75 -36.91
C VAL A 93 -0.05 -24.61 -36.85
N CYS A 94 -0.53 -23.40 -36.58
CA CYS A 94 0.35 -22.28 -36.29
C CYS A 94 1.14 -22.60 -34.98
N PRO A 95 2.48 -22.45 -34.97
CA PRO A 95 3.26 -22.77 -33.77
C PRO A 95 3.08 -21.75 -32.63
N HIS A 96 2.41 -20.60 -32.90
CA HIS A 96 2.15 -19.55 -31.95
C HIS A 96 0.70 -19.55 -31.50
N THR A 97 0.50 -19.49 -30.19
CA THR A 97 -0.82 -19.38 -29.56
C THR A 97 -1.16 -17.92 -29.24
N ARG A 98 -2.44 -17.63 -29.10
CA ARG A 98 -2.96 -16.34 -28.64
C ARG A 98 -4.25 -16.54 -27.85
N TYR A 99 -4.52 -15.60 -26.94
CA TYR A 99 -5.82 -15.52 -26.28
C TYR A 99 -6.90 -15.04 -27.26
N THR A 100 -8.12 -15.49 -27.07
CA THR A 100 -9.26 -15.11 -27.91
C THR A 100 -9.55 -13.62 -27.78
N ASP A 101 -9.48 -13.05 -26.59
CA ASP A 101 -9.68 -11.63 -26.32
C ASP A 101 -8.49 -10.75 -26.75
N GLY A 102 -7.39 -11.35 -27.23
CA GLY A 102 -6.21 -10.62 -27.69
C GLY A 102 -5.62 -9.69 -26.62
N ASP A 103 -5.38 -8.43 -27.00
CA ASP A 103 -4.70 -7.44 -26.17
C ASP A 103 -5.50 -7.02 -24.92
N VAL A 104 -6.78 -7.38 -24.80
CA VAL A 104 -7.61 -7.05 -23.62
C VAL A 104 -7.73 -8.20 -22.61
N HIS A 105 -7.18 -9.37 -22.92
CA HIS A 105 -7.26 -10.55 -22.08
C HIS A 105 -6.87 -10.27 -20.62
N TRP A 106 -5.67 -9.76 -20.40
CA TRP A 106 -5.17 -9.51 -19.05
C TRP A 106 -5.93 -8.40 -18.31
N CYS A 107 -6.46 -7.41 -19.03
CA CYS A 107 -7.34 -6.39 -18.43
C CYS A 107 -8.66 -7.01 -17.94
N ASN A 108 -9.24 -7.93 -18.71
CA ASN A 108 -10.44 -8.66 -18.33
C ASN A 108 -10.16 -9.55 -17.12
N ARG A 109 -9.04 -10.30 -17.13
CA ARG A 109 -8.63 -11.17 -16.02
C ARG A 109 -8.33 -10.36 -14.74
N LEU A 110 -7.71 -9.18 -14.84
CA LEU A 110 -7.51 -8.29 -13.69
C LEU A 110 -8.85 -7.88 -13.07
N ARG A 111 -9.82 -7.47 -13.90
CA ARG A 111 -11.16 -7.09 -13.43
C ARG A 111 -11.89 -8.26 -12.75
N GLU A 112 -11.90 -9.42 -13.39
CA GLU A 112 -12.54 -10.62 -12.82
C GLU A 112 -11.88 -11.07 -11.53
N GLY A 113 -10.53 -11.03 -11.48
CA GLY A 113 -9.77 -11.32 -10.26
C GLY A 113 -10.09 -10.37 -9.11
N LEU A 114 -10.30 -9.08 -9.41
CA LEU A 114 -10.75 -8.08 -8.43
C LEU A 114 -12.18 -8.36 -7.97
N GLU A 115 -13.11 -8.63 -8.88
CA GLU A 115 -14.53 -8.88 -8.60
C GLU A 115 -14.76 -10.16 -7.80
N GLN A 116 -13.97 -11.21 -8.06
CA GLN A 116 -14.10 -12.53 -7.46
C GLN A 116 -13.11 -12.79 -6.32
N ASN A 117 -12.22 -11.84 -6.01
CA ASN A 117 -11.16 -11.97 -5.01
C ASN A 117 -10.29 -13.23 -5.22
N ILE A 118 -9.86 -13.50 -6.47
CA ILE A 118 -9.09 -14.70 -6.82
C ILE A 118 -7.60 -14.34 -6.97
N GLY A 119 -6.81 -14.59 -5.91
CA GLY A 119 -5.41 -14.19 -5.84
C GLY A 119 -4.52 -14.72 -6.98
N LEU A 120 -4.69 -15.98 -7.41
CA LEU A 120 -3.89 -16.54 -8.51
C LEU A 120 -4.20 -15.87 -9.85
N VAL A 121 -5.46 -15.55 -10.11
CA VAL A 121 -5.88 -14.83 -11.32
C VAL A 121 -5.29 -13.41 -11.31
N LEU A 122 -5.36 -12.71 -10.18
CA LEU A 122 -4.73 -11.40 -10.02
C LEU A 122 -3.21 -11.45 -10.23
N ALA A 123 -2.53 -12.45 -9.65
CA ALA A 123 -1.09 -12.61 -9.79
C ALA A 123 -0.67 -12.76 -11.26
N LYS A 124 -1.40 -13.58 -12.03
CA LYS A 124 -1.16 -13.79 -13.47
C LYS A 124 -1.50 -12.54 -14.29
N ALA A 125 -2.64 -11.91 -14.02
CA ALA A 125 -3.06 -10.70 -14.73
C ALA A 125 -2.05 -9.57 -14.56
N VAL A 126 -1.52 -9.36 -13.34
CA VAL A 126 -0.47 -8.37 -13.09
C VAL A 126 0.81 -8.69 -13.85
N LEU A 127 1.24 -9.97 -13.88
CA LEU A 127 2.41 -10.40 -14.68
C LEU A 127 2.19 -10.18 -16.17
N GLY A 128 1.03 -10.58 -16.69
CA GLY A 128 0.69 -10.41 -18.10
C GLY A 128 0.70 -8.94 -18.51
N LEU A 129 0.06 -8.06 -17.76
CA LEU A 129 0.02 -6.62 -18.02
C LEU A 129 1.40 -5.97 -17.95
N ILE A 130 2.25 -6.37 -16.98
CA ILE A 130 3.65 -5.92 -16.93
C ILE A 130 4.41 -6.42 -18.16
N GLY A 131 4.19 -7.67 -18.57
CA GLY A 131 4.82 -8.26 -19.76
C GLY A 131 4.43 -7.55 -21.07
N GLU A 132 3.22 -7.02 -21.16
CA GLU A 132 2.72 -6.18 -22.26
C GLU A 132 3.20 -4.71 -22.17
N GLY A 133 3.95 -4.36 -21.13
CA GLY A 133 4.50 -3.02 -20.95
C GLY A 133 3.51 -2.00 -20.38
N VAL A 134 2.41 -2.45 -19.78
CA VAL A 134 1.46 -1.56 -19.12
C VAL A 134 2.13 -0.91 -17.90
N ALA A 135 2.07 0.42 -17.82
CA ALA A 135 2.67 1.17 -16.73
C ALA A 135 2.00 0.84 -15.39
N TYR A 136 2.79 0.63 -14.33
CA TYR A 136 2.28 0.29 -13.00
C TYR A 136 1.21 1.26 -12.49
N ARG A 137 1.30 2.56 -12.84
CA ARG A 137 0.31 3.58 -12.46
C ARG A 137 -1.08 3.30 -13.03
N ALA A 138 -1.17 2.67 -14.19
CA ALA A 138 -2.45 2.28 -14.78
C ALA A 138 -3.10 1.14 -13.98
N LEU A 139 -2.31 0.13 -13.58
CA LEU A 139 -2.79 -0.96 -12.74
C LEU A 139 -3.24 -0.43 -11.36
N VAL A 140 -2.45 0.46 -10.76
CA VAL A 140 -2.80 1.11 -9.49
C VAL A 140 -4.09 1.92 -9.64
N ARG A 141 -4.23 2.71 -10.71
CA ARG A 141 -5.45 3.49 -10.99
C ARG A 141 -6.68 2.58 -11.05
N ASP A 142 -6.61 1.51 -11.84
CA ASP A 142 -7.75 0.62 -12.06
C ASP A 142 -8.17 -0.07 -10.74
N ALA A 143 -7.20 -0.49 -9.92
CA ALA A 143 -7.49 -1.07 -8.61
C ALA A 143 -7.99 -0.03 -7.59
N VAL A 144 -7.45 1.20 -7.56
CA VAL A 144 -7.95 2.28 -6.69
C VAL A 144 -9.39 2.64 -7.04
N LEU A 145 -9.71 2.79 -8.33
CA LEU A 145 -11.08 3.10 -8.77
C LEU A 145 -12.04 1.95 -8.49
N PHE A 146 -11.58 0.70 -8.64
CA PHE A 146 -12.35 -0.47 -8.24
C PHE A 146 -12.67 -0.43 -6.73
N GLY A 147 -11.66 -0.23 -5.87
CA GLY A 147 -11.83 -0.15 -4.42
C GLY A 147 -12.75 1.00 -3.99
N ALA A 148 -12.58 2.19 -4.57
CA ALA A 148 -13.41 3.35 -4.30
C ALA A 148 -14.89 3.17 -4.70
N ARG A 149 -15.16 2.31 -5.68
CA ARG A 149 -16.52 2.02 -6.16
C ARG A 149 -17.19 0.85 -5.43
N ASN A 150 -16.43 -0.21 -5.14
CA ASN A 150 -16.99 -1.48 -4.67
C ASN A 150 -16.95 -1.65 -3.15
N ARG A 151 -16.60 -0.59 -2.41
CA ARG A 151 -16.67 -0.52 -0.96
C ARG A 151 -17.23 0.84 -0.53
N ASP A 152 -18.12 0.82 0.48
CA ASP A 152 -18.66 2.07 1.03
C ASP A 152 -17.74 2.67 2.08
N GLY A 153 -16.70 3.33 1.62
CA GLY A 153 -15.69 3.99 2.44
C GLY A 153 -14.25 3.60 2.05
N TRP A 154 -13.27 4.25 2.68
CA TRP A 154 -11.85 3.95 2.45
C TRP A 154 -11.45 2.66 3.16
N GLY A 155 -10.90 1.70 2.40
CA GLY A 155 -10.47 0.41 2.93
C GLY A 155 -8.97 0.35 3.24
N MET A 156 -8.59 -0.64 4.06
CA MET A 156 -7.18 -0.93 4.38
C MET A 156 -6.39 -1.32 3.12
N GLY A 157 -7.01 -2.04 2.18
CA GLY A 157 -6.40 -2.42 0.90
C GLY A 157 -6.01 -1.23 0.05
N LEU A 158 -6.81 -0.15 0.04
CA LEU A 158 -6.44 1.11 -0.63
C LEU A 158 -5.22 1.76 0.03
N THR A 159 -5.12 1.70 1.35
CA THR A 159 -3.94 2.18 2.09
C THR A 159 -2.69 1.37 1.74
N ILE A 160 -2.78 0.04 1.72
CA ILE A 160 -1.68 -0.87 1.36
C ILE A 160 -1.25 -0.63 -0.09
N LEU A 161 -2.19 -0.60 -1.03
CA LEU A 161 -1.89 -0.37 -2.45
C LEU A 161 -1.19 0.98 -2.66
N THR A 162 -1.66 2.04 -2.00
CA THR A 162 -1.06 3.38 -2.10
C THR A 162 0.36 3.38 -1.52
N ALA A 163 0.55 2.80 -0.33
CA ALA A 163 1.86 2.70 0.31
C ALA A 163 2.87 1.94 -0.57
N LEU A 164 2.48 0.79 -1.10
CA LEU A 164 3.32 -0.01 -1.98
C LEU A 164 3.60 0.69 -3.31
N ALA A 165 2.60 1.34 -3.91
CA ALA A 165 2.77 2.06 -5.17
C ALA A 165 3.79 3.22 -5.07
N LYS A 166 3.90 3.88 -3.92
CA LYS A 166 4.93 4.91 -3.64
C LYS A 166 6.34 4.34 -3.57
N LEU A 167 6.50 3.07 -3.22
CA LEU A 167 7.79 2.40 -3.12
C LEU A 167 8.29 1.84 -4.46
N ILE A 168 7.38 1.49 -5.39
CA ILE A 168 7.71 0.86 -6.68
C ILE A 168 8.85 1.54 -7.43
N PRO A 169 8.94 2.89 -7.53
CA PRO A 169 10.04 3.53 -8.26
C PRO A 169 11.45 3.23 -7.73
N SER A 170 11.55 2.71 -6.50
CA SER A 170 12.83 2.35 -5.85
C SER A 170 13.06 0.83 -5.81
N LEU A 171 12.19 0.03 -6.44
CA LEU A 171 12.24 -1.43 -6.35
C LEU A 171 12.74 -2.07 -7.65
N PRO A 172 13.50 -3.18 -7.58
CA PRO A 172 13.74 -4.06 -8.71
C PRO A 172 12.44 -4.66 -9.26
N GLY A 173 12.50 -5.20 -10.49
CA GLY A 173 11.30 -5.66 -11.20
C GLY A 173 10.50 -6.76 -10.48
N GLU A 174 11.18 -7.67 -9.79
CA GLU A 174 10.53 -8.74 -9.04
C GLU A 174 9.75 -8.20 -7.83
N GLU A 175 10.38 -7.34 -7.04
CA GLU A 175 9.73 -6.68 -5.91
C GLU A 175 8.63 -5.73 -6.37
N SER A 176 8.78 -5.07 -7.51
CA SER A 176 7.74 -4.23 -8.11
C SER A 176 6.49 -5.05 -8.46
N TYR A 177 6.67 -6.24 -9.04
CA TYR A 177 5.58 -7.17 -9.29
C TYR A 177 4.88 -7.60 -7.99
N LEU A 178 5.66 -8.02 -6.97
CA LEU A 178 5.09 -8.42 -5.67
C LEU A 178 4.33 -7.29 -5.00
N ALA A 179 4.85 -6.06 -5.05
CA ALA A 179 4.20 -4.88 -4.50
C ALA A 179 2.85 -4.61 -5.18
N LEU A 180 2.81 -4.66 -6.51
CA LEU A 180 1.56 -4.51 -7.27
C LEU A 180 0.56 -5.62 -6.95
N TYR A 181 0.98 -6.88 -7.05
CA TYR A 181 0.12 -8.02 -6.77
C TYR A 181 -0.47 -7.96 -5.36
N LYS A 182 0.37 -7.76 -4.34
CA LYS A 182 -0.11 -7.68 -2.95
C LYS A 182 -1.07 -6.52 -2.74
N GLY A 183 -0.72 -5.33 -3.21
CA GLY A 183 -1.59 -4.16 -3.08
C GLY A 183 -2.95 -4.36 -3.74
N ILE A 184 -2.97 -4.87 -4.98
CA ILE A 184 -4.20 -5.15 -5.74
C ILE A 184 -5.03 -6.26 -5.08
N SER A 185 -4.37 -7.33 -4.61
CA SER A 185 -5.03 -8.44 -3.90
C SER A 185 -5.70 -7.98 -2.60
N ARG A 186 -5.08 -7.04 -1.87
CA ARG A 186 -5.67 -6.46 -0.65
C ARG A 186 -6.89 -5.60 -0.95
N VAL A 187 -6.91 -4.87 -2.06
CA VAL A 187 -8.11 -4.14 -2.52
C VAL A 187 -9.23 -5.11 -2.87
N ALA A 188 -8.94 -6.20 -3.59
CA ALA A 188 -9.93 -7.22 -3.90
C ALA A 188 -10.56 -7.81 -2.63
N ARG A 189 -9.71 -8.19 -1.66
CA ARG A 189 -10.14 -8.75 -0.37
C ARG A 189 -11.00 -7.78 0.44
N ASP A 190 -10.66 -6.49 0.44
CA ASP A 190 -11.42 -5.45 1.13
C ASP A 190 -12.81 -5.20 0.53
N CYS A 191 -12.97 -5.51 -0.75
CA CYS A 191 -14.25 -5.34 -1.47
C CYS A 191 -15.10 -6.62 -1.46
N ASP A 192 -14.53 -7.76 -1.07
CA ASP A 192 -15.22 -9.04 -1.10
C ASP A 192 -16.40 -9.07 -0.11
N GLY A 193 -17.61 -9.27 -0.64
CA GLY A 193 -18.84 -9.26 0.14
C GLY A 193 -19.31 -7.87 0.61
N GLU A 194 -18.59 -6.81 0.27
CA GLU A 194 -18.96 -5.44 0.65
C GLU A 194 -20.05 -4.84 -0.26
N THR A 195 -20.76 -3.86 0.29
CA THR A 195 -21.78 -3.13 -0.48
C THR A 195 -21.11 -2.04 -1.33
N PRO A 196 -21.37 -2.00 -2.65
CA PRO A 196 -20.86 -0.93 -3.50
C PRO A 196 -21.28 0.45 -3.00
N ARG A 197 -20.38 1.40 -3.16
CA ARG A 197 -20.60 2.78 -2.75
C ARG A 197 -21.75 3.42 -3.54
N ARG A 198 -22.63 4.13 -2.83
CA ARG A 198 -23.68 4.92 -3.46
C ARG A 198 -23.14 6.26 -3.93
N ASP A 199 -23.35 6.58 -5.20
CA ASP A 199 -22.96 7.87 -5.76
C ASP A 199 -23.81 9.00 -5.16
N ARG A 200 -23.11 10.00 -4.62
CA ARG A 200 -23.71 11.26 -4.21
C ARG A 200 -23.37 12.33 -5.23
N GLN A 201 -24.23 13.31 -5.36
CA GLN A 201 -24.05 14.40 -6.33
C GLN A 201 -23.70 15.70 -5.60
N ALA A 202 -22.85 16.52 -6.22
CA ALA A 202 -22.63 17.90 -5.83
C ALA A 202 -23.97 18.67 -5.75
N LEU A 203 -24.00 19.77 -5.01
CA LEU A 203 -25.16 20.66 -5.03
C LEU A 203 -25.30 21.29 -6.42
N ALA A 204 -26.54 21.42 -6.91
CA ALA A 204 -26.77 22.02 -8.20
C ALA A 204 -26.27 23.48 -8.25
N PRO A 205 -25.44 23.84 -9.23
CA PRO A 205 -24.85 25.16 -9.29
C PRO A 205 -25.86 26.20 -9.74
N ARG A 206 -26.59 26.78 -8.80
CA ARG A 206 -27.35 28.02 -9.08
C ARG A 206 -26.49 29.27 -8.97
N GLN A 207 -25.44 29.22 -8.12
CA GLN A 207 -24.37 30.18 -7.95
C GLN A 207 -23.16 29.44 -7.38
N PHE A 208 -21.95 29.83 -7.78
CA PHE A 208 -20.71 29.33 -7.16
C PHE A 208 -20.68 29.76 -5.71
N GLN A 209 -20.58 28.79 -4.79
CA GLN A 209 -20.43 29.06 -3.37
C GLN A 209 -18.94 29.36 -3.08
N PRO A 210 -18.63 30.40 -2.30
CA PRO A 210 -17.26 30.64 -1.88
C PRO A 210 -16.69 29.43 -1.10
N LEU A 211 -15.46 29.03 -1.39
CA LEU A 211 -14.81 27.88 -0.75
C LEU A 211 -14.84 28.00 0.80
N ALA A 212 -14.63 29.20 1.34
CA ALA A 212 -14.71 29.43 2.79
C ALA A 212 -16.11 29.13 3.38
N LEU A 213 -17.19 29.22 2.60
CA LEU A 213 -18.52 28.80 3.03
C LEU A 213 -18.65 27.28 3.00
N LEU A 214 -18.14 26.63 1.94
CA LEU A 214 -18.15 25.18 1.82
C LEU A 214 -17.31 24.53 2.92
N GLU A 215 -16.18 25.12 3.30
CA GLU A 215 -15.36 24.69 4.43
C GLU A 215 -16.16 24.74 5.76
N ARG A 216 -16.84 25.86 6.05
CA ARG A 216 -17.67 25.96 7.24
C ARG A 216 -18.80 24.92 7.24
N TRP A 217 -19.44 24.68 6.09
CA TRP A 217 -20.48 23.65 5.97
C TRP A 217 -19.90 22.26 6.17
N PHE A 218 -18.79 21.93 5.55
CA PHE A 218 -18.15 20.62 5.67
C PHE A 218 -17.79 20.30 7.13
N ARG A 219 -17.15 21.25 7.82
CA ARG A 219 -16.85 21.15 9.26
C ARG A 219 -18.11 21.01 10.10
N HIS A 220 -19.18 21.77 9.78
CA HIS A 220 -20.45 21.64 10.48
C HIS A 220 -21.05 20.25 10.32
N TRP A 221 -21.17 19.76 9.10
CA TRP A 221 -21.74 18.43 8.82
C TRP A 221 -20.93 17.30 9.44
N THR A 222 -19.64 17.39 9.40
CA THR A 222 -18.73 16.42 10.06
C THR A 222 -18.96 16.43 11.58
N ARG A 223 -19.05 17.60 12.20
CA ARG A 223 -19.30 17.72 13.64
C ARG A 223 -20.64 17.13 14.08
N VAL A 224 -21.71 17.35 13.30
CA VAL A 224 -23.03 16.81 13.59
C VAL A 224 -23.23 15.40 13.02
N ARG A 225 -22.18 14.77 12.49
CA ARG A 225 -22.17 13.41 11.98
C ARG A 225 -23.16 13.16 10.82
N HIS A 226 -23.32 14.14 9.94
CA HIS A 226 -24.22 14.06 8.79
C HIS A 226 -23.45 13.77 7.50
N ARG A 227 -23.21 12.50 7.22
CA ARG A 227 -22.40 12.00 6.11
C ARG A 227 -22.81 12.54 4.75
N ASP A 228 -24.09 12.39 4.36
CA ASP A 228 -24.55 12.79 3.02
C ASP A 228 -24.33 14.28 2.75
N ALA A 229 -24.56 15.13 3.73
CA ALA A 229 -24.34 16.56 3.60
C ALA A 229 -22.84 16.89 3.51
N ALA A 230 -22.01 16.20 4.29
CA ALA A 230 -20.55 16.36 4.23
C ALA A 230 -20.01 15.95 2.85
N GLU A 231 -20.37 14.76 2.33
CA GLU A 231 -19.92 14.30 1.01
C GLU A 231 -20.39 15.24 -0.12
N ARG A 232 -21.66 15.65 -0.10
CA ARG A 232 -22.17 16.59 -1.11
C ARG A 232 -21.48 17.95 -1.05
N THR A 233 -21.11 18.41 0.14
CA THR A 233 -20.36 19.66 0.30
C THR A 233 -18.94 19.53 -0.27
N LEU A 234 -18.25 18.41 0.00
CA LEU A 234 -16.93 18.13 -0.56
C LEU A 234 -16.98 18.03 -2.10
N LEU A 235 -17.95 17.27 -2.63
CA LEU A 235 -18.16 17.16 -4.07
C LEU A 235 -18.46 18.51 -4.72
N THR A 236 -19.15 19.41 -4.00
CA THR A 236 -19.42 20.78 -4.48
C THR A 236 -18.13 21.60 -4.52
N ALA A 237 -17.25 21.49 -3.52
CA ALA A 237 -15.94 22.13 -3.54
C ALA A 237 -15.09 21.64 -4.72
N ILE A 238 -15.04 20.33 -4.95
CA ILE A 238 -14.35 19.72 -6.09
C ILE A 238 -14.93 20.24 -7.41
N ALA A 239 -16.25 20.20 -7.59
CA ALA A 239 -16.92 20.65 -8.81
C ALA A 239 -16.78 22.16 -9.05
N SER A 240 -16.52 22.96 -8.00
CA SER A 240 -16.22 24.39 -8.08
C SER A 240 -14.75 24.68 -8.43
N GLY A 241 -13.93 23.65 -8.64
CA GLY A 241 -12.53 23.79 -9.04
C GLY A 241 -11.56 24.00 -7.87
N ALA A 242 -11.91 23.60 -6.65
CA ALA A 242 -10.98 23.65 -5.53
C ALA A 242 -9.70 22.84 -5.84
N SER A 243 -8.55 23.47 -5.65
CA SER A 243 -7.23 22.86 -5.87
C SER A 243 -6.92 21.78 -4.81
N SER A 244 -5.92 20.94 -5.09
CA SER A 244 -5.44 19.92 -4.15
C SER A 244 -4.99 20.52 -2.82
N ILE A 245 -4.46 21.75 -2.85
CA ILE A 245 -3.99 22.51 -1.69
C ILE A 245 -5.18 22.97 -0.85
N GLU A 246 -6.18 23.57 -1.48
CA GLU A 246 -7.40 24.03 -0.82
C GLU A 246 -8.20 22.87 -0.22
N LEU A 247 -8.30 21.74 -0.94
CA LEU A 247 -8.89 20.51 -0.42
C LEU A 247 -8.08 19.96 0.76
N GLY A 248 -6.74 19.98 0.68
CA GLY A 248 -5.85 19.58 1.77
C GLY A 248 -6.10 20.42 3.04
N ALA A 249 -6.18 21.74 2.90
CA ALA A 249 -6.47 22.64 4.02
C ALA A 249 -7.87 22.40 4.62
N LEU A 250 -8.89 22.22 3.76
CA LEU A 250 -10.25 21.89 4.16
C LEU A 250 -10.31 20.58 4.96
N MET A 251 -9.63 19.54 4.47
CA MET A 251 -9.63 18.20 5.11
C MET A 251 -8.84 18.24 6.43
N LEU A 252 -7.63 18.79 6.43
CA LEU A 252 -6.79 18.89 7.64
C LEU A 252 -7.48 19.65 8.77
N THR A 253 -8.05 20.83 8.47
CA THR A 253 -8.76 21.62 9.48
C THR A 253 -10.00 20.92 10.01
N THR A 254 -10.70 20.15 9.17
CA THR A 254 -11.90 19.42 9.58
C THR A 254 -11.56 18.22 10.45
N VAL A 255 -10.56 17.41 10.07
CA VAL A 255 -10.13 16.25 10.87
C VAL A 255 -9.62 16.69 12.23
N THR A 256 -8.88 17.80 12.28
CA THR A 256 -8.28 18.33 13.53
C THR A 256 -9.23 19.16 14.39
N ASP A 257 -10.53 19.25 14.05
CA ASP A 257 -11.58 19.70 14.98
C ASP A 257 -11.83 18.67 16.10
N ARG A 258 -11.40 17.41 15.92
CA ARG A 258 -11.36 16.36 16.95
C ARG A 258 -9.91 15.96 17.22
N TYR A 259 -9.60 15.69 18.47
CA TYR A 259 -8.24 15.38 18.88
C TYR A 259 -7.88 13.94 18.50
N PHE A 260 -6.80 13.75 17.73
CA PHE A 260 -6.25 12.45 17.34
C PHE A 260 -7.36 11.45 16.96
N ALA A 261 -8.25 11.86 16.08
CA ALA A 261 -9.51 11.19 15.77
C ALA A 261 -9.29 9.73 15.34
N ASP A 262 -10.06 8.82 15.95
CA ASP A 262 -10.05 7.37 15.72
C ASP A 262 -8.63 6.77 15.75
N GLY A 263 -7.88 7.08 16.82
CA GLY A 263 -6.51 6.60 16.97
C GLY A 263 -5.53 7.11 15.90
N GLY A 264 -5.88 8.21 15.20
CA GLY A 264 -5.07 8.79 14.14
C GLY A 264 -5.43 8.36 12.73
N HIS A 265 -6.21 7.28 12.57
CA HIS A 265 -6.53 6.71 11.26
C HIS A 265 -7.23 7.67 10.31
N VAL A 266 -8.11 8.54 10.81
CA VAL A 266 -8.86 9.48 9.95
C VAL A 266 -7.94 10.39 9.16
N LEU A 267 -6.90 10.94 9.81
CA LEU A 267 -5.95 11.82 9.14
C LEU A 267 -5.00 11.03 8.24
N ASP A 268 -4.54 9.89 8.70
CA ASP A 268 -3.65 9.02 7.95
C ASP A 268 -4.31 8.53 6.66
N PHE A 269 -5.54 8.02 6.71
CA PHE A 269 -6.28 7.60 5.52
C PHE A 269 -6.64 8.77 4.60
N THR A 270 -6.93 9.94 5.18
CA THR A 270 -7.07 11.17 4.38
C THR A 270 -5.80 11.46 3.60
N ASN A 271 -4.64 11.43 4.25
CA ASN A 271 -3.35 11.61 3.57
C ASN A 271 -3.13 10.55 2.49
N LYS A 272 -3.44 9.28 2.75
CA LYS A 272 -3.32 8.19 1.75
C LYS A 272 -4.23 8.41 0.54
N ALA A 273 -5.41 8.98 0.72
CA ALA A 273 -6.28 9.34 -0.40
C ALA A 273 -5.65 10.43 -1.29
N PHE A 274 -4.99 11.43 -0.69
CA PHE A 274 -4.24 12.45 -1.44
C PHE A 274 -3.04 11.83 -2.17
N GLU A 275 -2.27 10.99 -1.51
CA GLU A 275 -1.13 10.28 -2.10
C GLU A 275 -1.55 9.36 -3.26
N SER A 276 -2.70 8.68 -3.15
CA SER A 276 -3.22 7.87 -4.25
C SER A 276 -3.56 8.72 -5.46
N LEU A 277 -4.17 9.91 -5.26
CA LEU A 277 -4.46 10.85 -6.34
C LEU A 277 -3.20 11.41 -7.01
N ASP A 278 -2.11 11.60 -6.27
CA ASP A 278 -0.81 11.98 -6.85
C ASP A 278 -0.23 10.88 -7.78
N ILE A 279 -0.60 9.63 -7.53
CA ILE A 279 -0.15 8.49 -8.36
C ILE A 279 -1.03 8.32 -9.59
N ILE A 280 -2.37 8.33 -9.40
CA ILE A 280 -3.33 7.95 -10.45
C ILE A 280 -3.87 9.13 -11.26
N GLY A 281 -3.72 10.36 -10.77
CA GLY A 281 -4.23 11.59 -11.38
C GLY A 281 -5.37 12.25 -10.61
N TRP A 282 -5.31 13.58 -10.55
CA TRP A 282 -6.29 14.40 -9.83
C TRP A 282 -7.65 14.53 -10.52
N GLU A 283 -7.76 14.10 -11.79
CA GLU A 283 -9.04 13.94 -12.49
C GLU A 283 -9.99 12.93 -11.79
N HIS A 284 -9.45 12.06 -10.97
CA HIS A 284 -10.19 11.04 -10.22
C HIS A 284 -10.60 11.49 -8.80
N VAL A 285 -10.37 12.75 -8.44
CA VAL A 285 -10.60 13.28 -7.07
C VAL A 285 -12.04 13.09 -6.59
N SER A 286 -13.03 13.23 -7.49
CA SER A 286 -14.45 13.05 -7.15
C SER A 286 -14.83 11.60 -6.84
N ALA A 287 -14.08 10.63 -7.32
CA ALA A 287 -14.30 9.22 -7.01
C ALA A 287 -13.57 8.81 -5.71
N VAL A 288 -12.36 9.31 -5.49
CA VAL A 288 -11.47 8.86 -4.42
C VAL A 288 -11.69 9.63 -3.11
N LEU A 289 -11.60 10.96 -3.13
CA LEU A 289 -11.56 11.73 -1.88
C LEU A 289 -12.84 11.61 -1.02
N PRO A 290 -14.06 11.50 -1.57
CA PRO A 290 -15.26 11.29 -0.75
C PRO A 290 -15.29 9.97 0.02
N THR A 291 -14.47 8.97 -0.32
CA THR A 291 -14.43 7.68 0.39
C THR A 291 -13.97 7.80 1.85
N VAL A 292 -13.16 8.82 2.17
CA VAL A 292 -12.69 9.04 3.56
C VAL A 292 -13.71 9.79 4.43
N VAL A 293 -14.78 10.34 3.85
CA VAL A 293 -15.74 11.18 4.59
C VAL A 293 -16.52 10.39 5.64
N ASP A 294 -16.84 9.12 5.38
CA ASP A 294 -17.54 8.28 6.34
C ASP A 294 -16.77 8.16 7.66
N GLN A 295 -15.49 7.88 7.59
CA GLN A 295 -14.62 7.81 8.77
C GLN A 295 -14.51 9.16 9.47
N MET A 296 -14.43 10.27 8.71
CA MET A 296 -14.37 11.61 9.28
C MET A 296 -15.62 11.95 10.11
N VAL A 297 -16.81 11.56 9.65
CA VAL A 297 -18.06 11.87 10.35
C VAL A 297 -18.35 10.91 11.51
N SER A 298 -17.93 9.64 11.40
CA SER A 298 -18.17 8.60 12.42
C SER A 298 -17.14 8.60 13.54
N ALA A 299 -15.93 9.11 13.29
CA ALA A 299 -14.81 9.09 14.23
C ALA A 299 -15.14 9.67 15.60
N ARG A 300 -14.51 9.08 16.62
CA ARG A 300 -14.43 9.67 17.97
C ARG A 300 -13.11 10.38 18.14
N GLY A 301 -13.14 11.52 18.81
CA GLY A 301 -11.93 12.23 19.21
C GLY A 301 -11.38 11.66 20.52
N SER A 302 -10.07 11.71 20.68
CA SER A 302 -9.40 11.29 21.92
C SER A 302 -9.75 12.18 23.12
N GLU A 303 -10.29 13.37 22.92
CA GLU A 303 -10.88 14.19 23.97
C GLU A 303 -12.04 13.52 24.71
N GLU A 304 -12.62 12.49 24.12
CA GLU A 304 -13.65 11.65 24.73
C GLU A 304 -13.06 10.46 25.52
N SER A 305 -11.73 10.21 25.43
CA SER A 305 -11.04 9.09 26.08
C SER A 305 -10.44 9.48 27.43
N ASN A 306 -10.32 8.49 28.34
CA ASN A 306 -9.67 8.69 29.63
C ASN A 306 -8.18 9.02 29.51
N ASP A 307 -7.49 8.49 28.51
CA ASP A 307 -6.04 8.65 28.33
C ASP A 307 -5.64 10.11 28.09
N TRP A 308 -6.52 10.86 27.43
CA TRP A 308 -6.33 12.31 27.20
C TRP A 308 -6.78 13.18 28.35
N ARG A 309 -7.52 12.61 29.34
CA ARG A 309 -8.07 13.33 30.48
C ARG A 309 -7.38 13.02 31.80
N GLN A 310 -6.69 11.87 31.89
CA GLN A 310 -6.07 11.37 33.12
C GLN A 310 -4.65 10.86 32.85
N PRO A 311 -3.69 11.01 33.77
CA PRO A 311 -3.77 11.75 35.04
C PRO A 311 -3.73 13.28 34.86
N ILE A 312 -3.44 13.77 33.65
CA ILE A 312 -3.41 15.20 33.31
C ILE A 312 -4.38 15.41 32.14
N ASP A 313 -5.27 16.42 32.28
CA ASP A 313 -6.17 16.79 31.20
C ASP A 313 -5.40 17.56 30.10
N LEU A 314 -5.17 16.91 28.96
CA LEU A 314 -4.40 17.46 27.83
C LEU A 314 -5.23 18.42 26.97
N VAL A 315 -6.56 18.31 27.01
CA VAL A 315 -7.44 19.08 26.14
C VAL A 315 -7.41 20.58 26.48
N PRO A 316 -7.61 21.02 27.73
CA PRO A 316 -7.48 22.45 28.08
C PRO A 316 -6.09 23.00 27.79
N LEU A 317 -5.05 22.17 27.89
CA LEU A 317 -3.68 22.58 27.59
C LEU A 317 -3.51 22.92 26.09
N CYS A 318 -4.07 22.09 25.22
CA CYS A 318 -4.11 22.35 23.78
C CYS A 318 -5.00 23.55 23.44
N GLU A 319 -6.19 23.67 24.02
CA GLU A 319 -7.11 24.78 23.77
C GLU A 319 -6.50 26.12 24.12
N ALA A 320 -5.80 26.18 25.27
CA ALA A 320 -5.07 27.39 25.67
C ALA A 320 -3.98 27.75 24.64
N ALA A 321 -3.24 26.75 24.15
CA ALA A 321 -2.24 26.97 23.10
C ALA A 321 -2.88 27.44 21.78
N PHE A 322 -4.00 26.88 21.37
CA PHE A 322 -4.72 27.26 20.13
C PHE A 322 -5.20 28.74 20.21
N ALA A 323 -5.67 29.19 21.36
CA ALA A 323 -6.06 30.60 21.57
C ALA A 323 -4.88 31.57 21.41
N GLU A 324 -3.65 31.12 21.71
CA GLU A 324 -2.44 31.93 21.61
C GLU A 324 -1.80 31.92 20.20
N LEU A 325 -2.12 30.91 19.33
CA LEU A 325 -1.47 30.72 18.03
C LEU A 325 -1.42 31.99 17.16
N PRO A 326 -2.49 32.79 17.02
CA PRO A 326 -2.41 34.02 16.20
C PRO A 326 -1.31 34.97 16.66
N GLY A 327 -1.18 35.17 17.98
CA GLY A 327 -0.13 36.03 18.57
C GLY A 327 1.26 35.43 18.38
N LEU A 328 1.42 34.11 18.62
CA LEU A 328 2.69 33.43 18.47
C LEU A 328 3.23 33.50 17.03
N LEU A 329 2.35 33.28 16.05
CA LEU A 329 2.67 33.38 14.63
C LEU A 329 3.06 34.80 14.22
N ALA A 330 2.38 35.79 14.77
CA ALA A 330 2.72 37.23 14.55
C ALA A 330 4.11 37.55 15.11
N ASP A 331 4.42 37.11 16.34
CA ASP A 331 5.72 37.32 17.00
C ASP A 331 6.87 36.65 16.23
N GLY A 332 6.65 35.45 15.67
CA GLY A 332 7.64 34.67 14.91
C GLY A 332 7.88 35.17 13.49
N ARG A 333 6.97 35.97 12.92
CA ARG A 333 6.95 36.37 11.50
C ARG A 333 8.30 36.86 10.98
N ALA A 334 8.96 37.78 11.70
CA ALA A 334 10.21 38.40 11.28
C ALA A 334 11.42 37.44 11.32
N ARG A 335 11.29 36.25 11.93
CA ARG A 335 12.37 35.26 12.12
C ARG A 335 12.19 34.05 11.24
N ARG A 336 11.13 33.95 10.44
CA ARG A 336 10.84 32.81 9.55
C ARG A 336 11.99 32.53 8.59
N GLY A 337 12.18 31.24 8.28
CA GLY A 337 13.22 30.76 7.36
C GLY A 337 14.63 30.66 7.96
N ASN A 338 14.82 31.06 9.22
CA ASN A 338 16.12 30.98 9.91
C ASN A 338 16.13 29.97 11.07
N TRP A 339 15.00 29.29 11.29
CA TRP A 339 14.89 28.30 12.36
C TRP A 339 15.46 26.96 11.91
N ALA A 340 16.34 26.35 12.69
CA ALA A 340 17.05 25.10 12.33
C ALA A 340 17.30 24.20 13.56
N ARG A 341 16.31 24.12 14.47
CA ARG A 341 16.45 23.37 15.73
C ARG A 341 15.58 22.11 15.80
N HIS A 342 15.38 21.44 14.66
CA HIS A 342 14.49 20.29 14.56
C HIS A 342 14.86 19.17 15.55
N ASP A 343 16.13 18.76 15.64
CA ASP A 343 16.59 17.74 16.56
C ASP A 343 16.39 18.12 18.03
N VAL A 344 16.71 19.37 18.38
CA VAL A 344 16.54 19.89 19.75
C VAL A 344 15.05 19.89 20.12
N LEU A 345 14.17 20.32 19.22
CA LEU A 345 12.73 20.30 19.43
C LEU A 345 12.24 18.86 19.58
N ALA A 346 12.59 17.96 18.65
CA ALA A 346 12.18 16.56 18.70
C ALA A 346 12.52 15.89 20.05
N ARG A 347 13.74 16.11 20.57
CA ARG A 347 14.14 15.59 21.88
C ARG A 347 13.37 16.21 23.04
N ARG A 348 12.98 17.49 22.96
CA ARG A 348 12.12 18.12 23.97
C ARG A 348 10.69 17.55 23.95
N LEU A 349 10.16 17.20 22.77
CA LEU A 349 8.84 16.59 22.62
C LEU A 349 8.75 15.18 23.23
N LEU A 350 9.89 14.52 23.47
CA LEU A 350 9.97 13.23 24.18
C LEU A 350 9.90 13.36 25.70
N GLY A 351 9.78 14.57 26.25
CA GLY A 351 9.76 14.83 27.68
C GLY A 351 8.53 14.29 28.40
N ASP A 352 8.59 14.31 29.74
CA ASP A 352 7.58 13.73 30.64
C ASP A 352 6.55 14.75 31.16
N ASP A 353 6.73 16.03 30.85
CA ASP A 353 5.83 17.12 31.23
C ASP A 353 5.10 17.69 29.98
N PRO A 354 3.79 17.45 29.83
CA PRO A 354 3.04 17.92 28.66
C PRO A 354 2.96 19.44 28.57
N ALA A 355 3.02 20.16 29.70
CA ALA A 355 3.06 21.62 29.68
C ALA A 355 4.39 22.12 29.11
N ALA A 356 5.52 21.48 29.47
CA ALA A 356 6.82 21.79 28.90
C ALA A 356 6.88 21.43 27.39
N VAL A 357 6.24 20.35 26.97
CA VAL A 357 6.11 19.98 25.54
C VAL A 357 5.37 21.05 24.75
N VAL A 358 4.21 21.50 25.23
CA VAL A 358 3.44 22.59 24.61
C VAL A 358 4.23 23.91 24.61
N ALA A 359 4.92 24.23 25.72
CA ALA A 359 5.76 25.43 25.80
C ALA A 359 6.92 25.39 24.78
N ALA A 360 7.51 24.22 24.52
CA ALA A 360 8.56 24.07 23.50
C ALA A 360 8.04 24.36 22.09
N LEU A 361 6.85 23.88 21.72
CA LEU A 361 6.21 24.22 20.44
C LEU A 361 5.92 25.71 20.33
N LYS A 362 5.35 26.31 21.36
CA LYS A 362 5.08 27.76 21.42
C LYS A 362 6.36 28.60 21.28
N SER A 363 7.46 28.15 21.91
CA SER A 363 8.77 28.81 21.76
C SER A 363 9.29 28.71 20.33
N ALA A 364 9.23 27.54 19.74
CA ALA A 364 9.67 27.31 18.35
C ALA A 364 8.89 28.24 17.37
N ILE A 365 7.57 28.37 17.53
CA ILE A 365 6.73 29.29 16.73
C ILE A 365 7.20 30.73 16.90
N ARG A 366 7.42 31.20 18.12
CA ARG A 366 7.93 32.57 18.39
C ARG A 366 9.33 32.78 17.81
N GLU A 367 10.13 31.73 17.75
CA GLU A 367 11.48 31.75 17.20
C GLU A 367 11.47 31.69 15.65
N GLY A 368 10.31 31.58 15.03
CA GLY A 368 10.13 31.60 13.57
C GLY A 368 10.06 30.22 12.90
N ALA A 369 9.86 29.13 13.65
CA ALA A 369 9.60 27.83 13.06
C ALA A 369 8.34 27.88 12.20
N THR A 370 8.42 27.31 11.01
CA THR A 370 7.29 27.12 10.07
C THR A 370 6.43 25.92 10.48
N ALA A 371 5.26 25.77 9.87
CA ALA A 371 4.42 24.60 10.09
C ALA A 371 5.16 23.29 9.71
N THR A 372 5.91 23.31 8.62
CA THR A 372 6.72 22.16 8.17
C THR A 372 7.92 21.91 9.07
N ASP A 373 8.56 22.92 9.64
CA ASP A 373 9.62 22.72 10.64
C ASP A 373 9.07 21.98 11.87
N LEU A 374 7.89 22.38 12.34
CA LEU A 374 7.24 21.76 13.49
C LEU A 374 6.80 20.33 13.20
N SER A 375 6.16 20.09 12.04
CA SER A 375 5.68 18.77 11.67
C SER A 375 6.81 17.78 11.40
N SER A 376 7.89 18.21 10.78
CA SER A 376 9.12 17.42 10.63
C SER A 376 9.72 17.03 11.98
N ALA A 377 9.88 17.98 12.90
CA ALA A 377 10.43 17.72 14.22
C ALA A 377 9.57 16.72 15.01
N ILE A 378 8.23 16.80 14.89
CA ILE A 378 7.33 15.89 15.59
C ILE A 378 7.32 14.49 14.97
N SER A 379 7.40 14.38 13.64
CA SER A 379 7.53 13.11 12.95
C SER A 379 8.82 12.39 13.36
N TYR A 380 9.91 13.14 13.51
CA TYR A 380 11.15 12.58 14.03
C TYR A 380 11.03 12.17 15.52
N ALA A 381 10.35 12.95 16.36
CA ALA A 381 10.12 12.56 17.76
C ALA A 381 9.31 11.24 17.85
N ALA A 382 8.28 11.09 17.01
CA ALA A 382 7.50 9.86 16.95
C ALA A 382 8.35 8.67 16.44
N ALA A 383 9.20 8.87 15.42
CA ALA A 383 10.13 7.85 14.96
C ALA A 383 11.13 7.42 16.06
N LEU A 384 11.64 8.38 16.86
CA LEU A 384 12.50 8.07 18.01
C LEU A 384 11.78 7.23 19.07
N ARG A 385 10.48 7.43 19.29
CA ARG A 385 9.68 6.55 20.18
C ARG A 385 9.68 5.11 19.66
N VAL A 386 9.46 4.90 18.36
CA VAL A 386 9.49 3.57 17.74
C VAL A 386 10.92 2.99 17.78
N ALA A 387 11.94 3.79 17.43
CA ALA A 387 13.33 3.35 17.42
C ALA A 387 13.85 2.92 18.80
N SER A 388 13.32 3.51 19.88
CA SER A 388 13.65 3.20 21.26
C SER A 388 12.55 2.40 21.98
N PHE A 389 11.57 1.84 21.26
CA PHE A 389 10.47 1.11 21.89
C PHE A 389 10.96 -0.18 22.56
N GLY A 390 10.43 -0.48 23.76
CA GLY A 390 10.87 -1.64 24.55
C GLY A 390 10.53 -2.97 23.87
N THR A 391 11.48 -3.92 23.89
CA THR A 391 11.30 -5.24 23.26
C THR A 391 10.38 -6.18 24.05
N SER A 392 10.01 -5.82 25.26
CA SER A 392 9.05 -6.55 26.09
C SER A 392 7.59 -6.18 25.84
N ASN A 393 7.36 -5.16 25.01
CA ASN A 393 6.01 -4.72 24.67
C ASN A 393 5.32 -5.72 23.76
N GLU A 394 4.00 -5.82 23.92
CA GLU A 394 3.16 -6.69 23.10
C GLU A 394 2.93 -6.11 21.70
N HIS A 395 2.39 -6.91 20.81
CA HIS A 395 2.12 -6.55 19.41
C HIS A 395 1.29 -5.26 19.28
N SER A 396 0.18 -5.18 20.02
CA SER A 396 -0.72 -4.02 20.03
C SER A 396 -0.08 -2.72 20.55
N ASP A 397 0.93 -2.83 21.42
CA ASP A 397 1.66 -1.66 21.90
C ASP A 397 2.51 -1.04 20.80
N TRP A 398 3.11 -1.90 19.95
CA TRP A 398 3.85 -1.44 18.77
C TRP A 398 2.93 -0.74 17.77
N ASP A 399 1.70 -1.23 17.58
CA ASP A 399 0.71 -0.58 16.71
C ASP A 399 0.31 0.79 17.26
N THR A 400 0.16 0.92 18.58
CA THR A 400 -0.10 2.22 19.22
C THR A 400 1.02 3.22 18.96
N ALA A 401 2.29 2.79 19.00
CA ALA A 401 3.43 3.63 18.66
C ALA A 401 3.47 3.98 17.16
N LEU A 402 3.11 3.04 16.30
CA LEU A 402 2.96 3.25 14.86
C LEU A 402 1.88 4.30 14.57
N HIS A 403 0.69 4.20 15.14
CA HIS A 403 -0.40 5.15 14.89
C HIS A 403 0.02 6.58 15.19
N CYS A 404 0.83 6.77 16.24
CA CYS A 404 1.42 8.08 16.50
C CYS A 404 2.35 8.53 15.36
N PHE A 405 3.20 7.62 14.86
CA PHE A 405 4.15 7.95 13.79
C PHE A 405 3.45 8.22 12.46
N THR A 406 2.47 7.39 12.05
CA THR A 406 1.73 7.60 10.79
C THR A 406 0.86 8.85 10.85
N TYR A 407 0.27 9.17 12.01
CA TYR A 407 -0.42 10.44 12.21
C TYR A 407 0.53 11.64 12.05
N CYS A 408 1.72 11.59 12.68
CA CYS A 408 2.72 12.66 12.54
C CYS A 408 3.16 12.81 11.08
N ASN A 409 3.41 11.69 10.38
CA ASN A 409 3.70 11.70 8.95
C ASN A 409 2.57 12.33 8.13
N ALA A 410 1.31 11.99 8.42
CA ALA A 410 0.16 12.56 7.72
C ALA A 410 0.03 14.08 7.95
N VAL A 411 0.26 14.57 9.17
CA VAL A 411 0.33 16.00 9.47
C VAL A 411 1.43 16.67 8.65
N ASP A 412 2.61 16.06 8.59
CA ASP A 412 3.77 16.59 7.88
C ASP A 412 3.54 16.65 6.36
N GLN A 413 3.04 15.57 5.77
CA GLN A 413 2.76 15.49 4.33
C GLN A 413 1.67 16.48 3.90
N LEU A 414 0.58 16.61 4.67
CA LEU A 414 -0.49 17.57 4.37
C LEU A 414 -0.03 19.01 4.56
N LEU A 415 0.72 19.33 5.62
CA LEU A 415 1.27 20.67 5.82
C LEU A 415 2.28 21.03 4.72
N THR A 416 3.14 20.10 4.33
CA THR A 416 4.08 20.29 3.21
C THR A 416 3.32 20.61 1.92
N ARG A 417 2.26 19.86 1.61
CA ARG A 417 1.39 20.09 0.45
C ARG A 417 0.75 21.48 0.50
N ILE A 418 0.15 21.84 1.64
CA ILE A 418 -0.58 23.10 1.80
C ILE A 418 0.37 24.29 1.68
N THR A 419 1.55 24.22 2.28
CA THR A 419 2.50 25.35 2.35
C THR A 419 3.34 25.52 1.09
N ALA A 420 3.38 24.52 0.20
CA ALA A 420 4.12 24.59 -1.06
C ALA A 420 3.72 25.80 -1.94
N GLU A 421 2.44 26.16 -1.95
CA GLU A 421 1.92 27.27 -2.76
C GLU A 421 1.15 28.32 -1.92
N MET A 422 0.86 28.02 -0.65
CA MET A 422 0.18 28.93 0.27
C MET A 422 1.10 29.37 1.40
N PRO A 423 1.98 30.37 1.21
CA PRO A 423 2.85 30.87 2.28
C PRO A 423 2.07 31.60 3.41
N MET A 424 0.74 31.49 3.45
CA MET A 424 -0.18 32.22 4.32
C MET A 424 -0.58 31.45 5.59
N GLU A 425 0.33 30.68 6.18
CA GLU A 425 0.12 30.02 7.48
C GLU A 425 -0.34 30.98 8.59
N LEU A 426 -0.01 32.26 8.45
CA LEU A 426 -0.36 33.31 9.42
C LEU A 426 -1.85 33.60 9.52
N ASP A 427 -2.58 33.36 8.44
CA ASP A 427 -4.00 33.63 8.38
C ASP A 427 -4.85 32.39 8.75
N ARG A 428 -4.20 31.24 8.97
CA ARG A 428 -4.86 29.95 9.27
C ARG A 428 -4.19 29.18 10.42
N PRO A 429 -4.20 29.72 11.66
CA PRO A 429 -3.56 29.08 12.81
C PRO A 429 -4.13 27.69 13.12
N GLU A 430 -5.36 27.39 12.69
CA GLU A 430 -6.02 26.11 12.84
C GLU A 430 -5.30 24.95 12.12
N LEU A 431 -4.49 25.21 11.10
CA LEU A 431 -3.67 24.19 10.42
C LEU A 431 -2.63 23.57 11.36
N LEU A 432 -2.20 24.28 12.41
CA LEU A 432 -1.24 23.79 13.40
C LEU A 432 -1.84 22.86 14.46
N ARG A 433 -3.16 22.72 14.55
CA ARG A 433 -3.79 21.85 15.59
C ARG A 433 -3.24 20.44 15.55
N GLY A 434 -3.10 19.87 14.35
CA GLY A 434 -2.56 18.53 14.16
C GLY A 434 -1.17 18.32 14.76
N VAL A 435 -0.32 19.37 14.77
CA VAL A 435 1.01 19.33 15.39
C VAL A 435 0.90 19.19 16.91
N PHE A 436 -0.01 19.90 17.56
CA PHE A 436 -0.23 19.80 19.01
C PHE A 436 -0.86 18.47 19.39
N HIS A 437 -1.82 17.97 18.61
CA HIS A 437 -2.39 16.63 18.81
C HIS A 437 -1.31 15.56 18.74
N ALA A 438 -0.46 15.61 17.71
CA ALA A 438 0.67 14.72 17.55
C ALA A 438 1.64 14.78 18.73
N ALA A 439 1.96 15.98 19.22
CA ALA A 439 2.85 16.16 20.37
C ALA A 439 2.28 15.53 21.65
N MET A 440 1.00 15.67 21.88
CA MET A 440 0.34 15.03 23.04
C MET A 440 0.31 13.51 22.89
N GLN A 441 0.15 12.98 21.68
CA GLN A 441 0.22 11.55 21.46
C GLN A 441 1.65 11.02 21.65
N VAL A 442 2.68 11.70 21.16
CA VAL A 442 4.09 11.35 21.45
C VAL A 442 4.36 11.34 22.96
N TYR A 443 3.80 12.30 23.70
CA TYR A 443 3.88 12.32 25.16
C TYR A 443 3.18 11.11 25.78
N LEU A 444 1.98 10.71 25.33
CA LEU A 444 1.22 9.59 25.88
C LEU A 444 1.92 8.23 25.67
N ILE A 445 2.53 8.00 24.52
CA ILE A 445 3.24 6.73 24.21
C ILE A 445 4.36 6.43 25.21
N ARG A 446 4.89 7.42 25.93
CA ARG A 446 5.93 7.16 26.93
C ARG A 446 5.49 6.15 28.00
N PHE A 447 4.19 6.06 28.31
CA PHE A 447 3.68 5.12 29.31
C PHE A 447 3.84 3.65 28.90
N LEU A 448 3.86 3.39 27.60
CA LEU A 448 4.11 2.06 27.04
C LEU A 448 5.62 1.78 26.89
N ASN A 449 6.48 2.81 26.92
CA ASN A 449 7.90 2.69 26.65
C ASN A 449 8.75 2.83 27.93
N VAL A 450 8.57 1.92 28.88
CA VAL A 450 9.27 1.92 30.17
C VAL A 450 9.80 0.52 30.48
N PRO A 451 11.14 0.33 30.57
CA PRO A 451 12.18 1.28 30.20
C PRO A 451 12.35 1.39 28.68
N PRO A 452 12.73 2.55 28.16
CA PRO A 452 13.04 2.67 26.74
C PRO A 452 14.27 1.83 26.36
N ALA A 453 14.22 1.21 25.17
CA ALA A 453 15.39 0.54 24.63
C ALA A 453 16.46 1.57 24.21
N ARG A 454 17.72 1.16 24.30
CA ARG A 454 18.85 1.96 23.78
C ARG A 454 18.80 1.99 22.27
N LEU A 455 19.15 3.12 21.68
CA LEU A 455 19.30 3.23 20.22
C LEU A 455 20.51 2.42 19.76
N PRO A 456 20.36 1.54 18.78
CA PRO A 456 21.47 0.76 18.25
C PRO A 456 22.57 1.65 17.68
N GLY A 457 23.84 1.35 17.98
CA GLY A 457 25.00 2.11 17.53
C GLY A 457 25.34 3.31 18.40
N GLU A 458 24.51 3.64 19.41
CA GLU A 458 24.76 4.75 20.34
C GLU A 458 25.22 4.24 21.73
N GLY A 459 26.10 5.01 22.36
CA GLY A 459 26.57 4.78 23.72
C GLY A 459 27.23 3.41 23.89
N GLU A 460 26.66 2.55 24.73
CA GLU A 460 27.15 1.19 25.03
C GLU A 460 26.64 0.11 24.05
N ASP A 461 25.62 0.39 23.25
CA ASP A 461 25.12 -0.57 22.24
C ASP A 461 25.92 -0.47 20.93
N LYS A 462 27.19 -0.88 21.01
CA LYS A 462 28.11 -0.91 19.86
C LYS A 462 27.70 -2.01 18.90
N VAL A 463 27.94 -1.77 17.60
CA VAL A 463 27.59 -2.69 16.51
C VAL A 463 28.84 -3.20 15.76
N ASP A 464 30.03 -3.04 16.33
CA ASP A 464 31.32 -3.40 15.70
C ASP A 464 31.53 -4.91 15.55
N ASP A 465 30.79 -5.70 16.31
CA ASP A 465 30.74 -7.17 16.28
C ASP A 465 29.99 -7.74 15.06
N LEU A 466 29.29 -6.88 14.29
CA LEU A 466 28.51 -7.26 13.13
C LEU A 466 29.34 -7.20 11.83
N PRO A 467 28.90 -7.89 10.75
CA PRO A 467 29.56 -7.86 9.45
C PRO A 467 29.83 -6.44 8.95
N ARG A 468 30.75 -6.33 7.99
CA ARG A 468 31.08 -5.05 7.35
C ARG A 468 30.57 -4.96 5.92
N ASP A 469 30.38 -6.09 5.26
CA ASP A 469 29.87 -6.15 3.89
C ASP A 469 28.35 -5.87 3.87
N GLY A 470 27.93 -5.04 2.92
CA GLY A 470 26.53 -4.65 2.80
C GLY A 470 25.61 -5.82 2.43
N GLY A 471 26.05 -6.73 1.57
CA GLY A 471 25.32 -7.93 1.19
C GLY A 471 25.14 -8.88 2.38
N GLU A 472 26.22 -9.14 3.14
CA GLU A 472 26.15 -9.96 4.36
C GLU A 472 25.19 -9.36 5.39
N LEU A 473 25.13 -8.02 5.50
CA LEU A 473 24.19 -7.35 6.41
C LEU A 473 22.73 -7.49 5.95
N HIS A 474 22.46 -7.44 4.63
CA HIS A 474 21.14 -7.67 4.07
C HIS A 474 20.68 -9.11 4.33
N ASP A 475 21.52 -10.10 4.05
CA ASP A 475 21.21 -11.52 4.26
C ASP A 475 21.00 -11.82 5.75
N ALA A 476 21.85 -11.28 6.62
CA ALA A 476 21.71 -11.40 8.07
C ALA A 476 20.39 -10.79 8.58
N PHE A 477 19.98 -9.63 8.02
CA PHE A 477 18.72 -8.98 8.36
C PHE A 477 17.53 -9.86 7.97
N LEU A 478 17.46 -10.32 6.72
CA LEU A 478 16.38 -11.18 6.26
C LEU A 478 16.31 -12.51 7.02
N THR A 479 17.47 -13.11 7.34
CA THR A 479 17.57 -14.34 8.14
C THR A 479 17.12 -14.12 9.59
N ALA A 480 17.44 -12.97 10.17
CA ALA A 480 17.01 -12.65 11.53
C ALA A 480 15.48 -12.60 11.67
N LEU A 481 14.79 -12.09 10.64
CA LEU A 481 13.32 -11.99 10.60
C LEU A 481 12.61 -13.35 10.44
N ASP A 482 13.30 -14.43 10.16
CA ASP A 482 12.73 -15.79 10.15
C ASP A 482 12.50 -16.34 11.55
N ARG A 483 12.84 -15.57 12.59
CA ARG A 483 12.70 -15.92 14.01
C ARG A 483 11.97 -14.81 14.75
N GLN A 484 11.06 -15.19 15.63
CA GLN A 484 10.45 -14.24 16.56
C GLN A 484 11.49 -13.60 17.49
N GLY A 485 11.20 -12.35 17.92
CA GLY A 485 12.05 -11.64 18.88
C GLY A 485 13.31 -11.01 18.27
N ALA A 486 13.39 -10.86 16.96
CA ALA A 486 14.55 -10.31 16.25
C ALA A 486 14.70 -8.77 16.35
N VAL A 487 13.82 -8.07 17.07
CA VAL A 487 13.73 -6.59 17.12
C VAL A 487 15.08 -5.92 17.40
N LYS A 488 15.82 -6.40 18.42
CA LYS A 488 17.13 -5.83 18.76
C LYS A 488 18.16 -6.10 17.65
N THR A 489 18.20 -7.32 17.14
CA THR A 489 19.13 -7.72 16.07
C THR A 489 18.88 -6.95 14.79
N ALA A 490 17.64 -6.82 14.36
CA ALA A 490 17.25 -6.08 13.17
C ALA A 490 17.69 -4.60 13.23
N GLY A 491 17.39 -3.93 14.36
CA GLY A 491 17.83 -2.54 14.56
C GLY A 491 19.35 -2.38 14.55
N ARG A 492 20.11 -3.31 15.15
CA ARG A 492 21.58 -3.27 15.16
C ARG A 492 22.19 -3.50 13.76
N LEU A 493 21.63 -4.41 12.97
CA LEU A 493 22.07 -4.67 11.60
C LEU A 493 21.88 -3.43 10.69
N VAL A 494 20.70 -2.79 10.77
CA VAL A 494 20.44 -1.56 10.03
C VAL A 494 21.32 -0.41 10.52
N ALA A 495 21.50 -0.24 11.84
CA ALA A 495 22.43 0.75 12.37
C ALA A 495 23.86 0.53 11.87
N ARG A 496 24.35 -0.73 11.86
CA ARG A 496 25.68 -1.07 11.32
C ARG A 496 25.81 -0.69 9.86
N TYR A 497 24.82 -1.03 9.03
CA TYR A 497 24.79 -0.71 7.60
C TYR A 497 24.95 0.80 7.36
N LEU A 498 24.16 1.59 8.08
CA LEU A 498 24.15 3.06 7.95
C LEU A 498 25.43 3.70 8.49
N ILE A 499 25.97 3.23 9.64
CA ILE A 499 27.24 3.74 10.21
C ILE A 499 28.41 3.47 9.28
N LEU A 500 28.41 2.37 8.53
CA LEU A 500 29.45 2.07 7.54
C LEU A 500 29.34 2.90 6.26
N GLY A 501 28.25 3.69 6.09
CA GLY A 501 28.04 4.54 4.92
C GLY A 501 27.67 3.79 3.65
N HIS A 502 27.03 2.60 3.77
CA HIS A 502 26.53 1.89 2.60
C HIS A 502 25.36 2.64 1.94
N PRO A 503 25.15 2.49 0.61
CA PRO A 503 24.06 3.14 -0.11
C PRO A 503 22.68 2.76 0.47
N VAL A 504 21.78 3.74 0.60
CA VAL A 504 20.48 3.53 1.27
C VAL A 504 19.45 2.82 0.40
N GLU A 505 19.47 3.01 -0.91
CA GLU A 505 18.49 2.40 -1.82
C GLU A 505 18.45 0.86 -1.73
N PRO A 506 19.59 0.14 -1.70
CA PRO A 506 19.58 -1.30 -1.44
C PRO A 506 19.00 -1.68 -0.08
N LEU A 507 19.21 -0.84 0.95
CA LEU A 507 18.59 -1.08 2.27
C LEU A 507 17.08 -0.91 2.20
N ILE A 508 16.57 0.14 1.54
CA ILE A 508 15.12 0.34 1.34
C ILE A 508 14.52 -0.84 0.57
N ALA A 509 15.19 -1.32 -0.48
CA ALA A 509 14.75 -2.51 -1.21
C ALA A 509 14.70 -3.75 -0.30
N THR A 510 15.70 -3.94 0.57
CA THR A 510 15.74 -5.06 1.53
C THR A 510 14.63 -4.97 2.58
N LEU A 511 14.38 -3.78 3.14
CA LEU A 511 13.27 -3.55 4.07
C LEU A 511 11.93 -3.82 3.40
N THR A 512 11.79 -3.39 2.14
CA THR A 512 10.57 -3.66 1.35
C THR A 512 10.41 -5.15 1.06
N ARG A 513 11.48 -5.84 0.64
CA ARG A 513 11.47 -7.30 0.45
C ARG A 513 11.09 -8.03 1.73
N ALA A 514 11.57 -7.58 2.89
CA ALA A 514 11.23 -8.15 4.19
C ALA A 514 9.71 -8.11 4.45
N VAL A 515 9.05 -7.02 4.11
CA VAL A 515 7.59 -6.87 4.25
C VAL A 515 6.84 -7.65 3.17
N LEU A 516 7.31 -7.61 1.91
CA LEU A 516 6.65 -8.26 0.79
C LEU A 516 6.70 -9.79 0.86
N ARG A 517 7.67 -10.39 1.55
CA ARG A 517 7.71 -11.85 1.72
C ARG A 517 6.72 -12.37 2.77
N GLU A 518 6.23 -11.50 3.65
CA GLU A 518 5.32 -11.82 4.75
C GLU A 518 3.86 -11.50 4.36
N ASP A 519 2.88 -12.17 4.95
CA ASP A 519 1.47 -11.81 4.85
C ASP A 519 1.14 -10.74 5.90
N SER A 520 1.88 -9.64 5.81
CA SER A 520 1.85 -8.54 6.77
C SER A 520 0.47 -7.89 6.87
N GLU A 521 0.17 -7.34 8.05
CA GLU A 521 -0.97 -6.46 8.26
C GLU A 521 -0.72 -5.06 7.69
N PHE A 522 -1.77 -4.27 7.52
CA PHE A 522 -1.68 -2.97 6.86
C PHE A 522 -0.74 -1.98 7.57
N HIS A 523 -0.64 -2.07 8.89
CA HIS A 523 0.26 -1.23 9.69
C HIS A 523 1.74 -1.38 9.30
N THR A 524 2.17 -2.60 8.96
CA THR A 524 3.57 -2.85 8.55
C THR A 524 3.90 -2.17 7.22
N TYR A 525 2.97 -2.17 6.27
CA TYR A 525 3.13 -1.44 5.00
C TYR A 525 3.16 0.07 5.21
N GLN A 526 2.32 0.58 6.12
CA GLN A 526 2.32 2.01 6.48
C GLN A 526 3.61 2.44 7.17
N MET A 527 4.11 1.63 8.13
CA MET A 527 5.38 1.93 8.79
C MET A 527 6.53 2.01 7.80
N LEU A 528 6.61 1.06 6.86
CA LEU A 528 7.64 1.03 5.84
C LEU A 528 7.57 2.29 4.95
N GLU A 529 6.40 2.57 4.38
CA GLU A 529 6.25 3.69 3.45
C GLU A 529 6.46 5.03 4.14
N ALA A 530 5.82 5.27 5.29
CA ALA A 530 5.98 6.51 6.04
C ALA A 530 7.44 6.71 6.49
N GLY A 531 8.12 5.64 6.90
CA GLY A 531 9.52 5.68 7.27
C GLY A 531 10.44 6.04 6.09
N VAL A 532 10.22 5.43 4.93
CA VAL A 532 10.97 5.77 3.71
C VAL A 532 10.69 7.21 3.27
N GLN A 533 9.44 7.68 3.37
CA GLN A 533 9.08 9.06 3.05
C GLN A 533 9.78 10.06 3.98
N GLN A 534 9.74 9.80 5.28
CA GLN A 534 10.44 10.64 6.26
C GLN A 534 11.96 10.58 6.09
N TYR A 535 12.53 9.39 5.80
CA TYR A 535 13.95 9.29 5.47
C TYR A 535 14.34 10.17 4.27
N ARG A 536 13.56 10.16 3.20
CA ARG A 536 13.83 11.01 2.02
C ARG A 536 13.87 12.50 2.35
N GLN A 537 13.10 12.93 3.35
CA GLN A 537 13.10 14.32 3.83
C GLN A 537 14.33 14.63 4.70
N TRP A 538 14.73 13.70 5.58
CA TRP A 538 15.85 13.87 6.50
C TRP A 538 17.22 13.50 5.91
N GLY A 539 17.23 12.71 4.84
CA GLY A 539 18.43 12.24 4.17
C GLY A 539 19.35 11.41 5.07
N GLU A 540 20.64 11.45 4.81
CA GLU A 540 21.71 10.73 5.54
C GLU A 540 22.02 11.33 6.93
N SER A 541 21.14 12.15 7.47
CA SER A 541 21.30 12.73 8.80
C SER A 541 21.13 11.66 9.89
N THR A 542 21.53 11.98 11.12
CA THR A 542 21.27 11.14 12.30
C THR A 542 19.78 10.84 12.46
N ALA A 543 18.90 11.80 12.16
CA ALA A 543 17.46 11.61 12.20
C ALA A 543 16.99 10.59 11.15
N GLY A 544 17.48 10.69 9.91
CA GLY A 544 17.19 9.70 8.87
C GLY A 544 17.62 8.29 9.26
N CYS A 545 18.82 8.13 9.84
CA CYS A 545 19.28 6.84 10.35
C CYS A 545 18.34 6.27 11.42
N HIS A 546 17.91 7.07 12.38
CA HIS A 546 16.99 6.64 13.44
C HIS A 546 15.62 6.24 12.88
N ILE A 547 15.13 6.92 11.84
CA ILE A 547 13.88 6.58 11.16
C ILE A 547 13.97 5.18 10.52
N LEU A 548 15.03 4.87 9.80
CA LEU A 548 15.20 3.53 9.21
C LEU A 548 15.40 2.43 10.27
N ILE A 549 16.06 2.73 11.37
CA ILE A 549 16.15 1.83 12.53
C ILE A 549 14.76 1.58 13.12
N ALA A 550 13.92 2.61 13.24
CA ALA A 550 12.53 2.46 13.69
C ALA A 550 11.74 1.52 12.79
N VAL A 551 11.84 1.70 11.46
CA VAL A 551 11.21 0.82 10.45
C VAL A 551 11.66 -0.63 10.64
N ALA A 552 12.97 -0.89 10.72
CA ALA A 552 13.51 -2.23 10.88
C ALA A 552 13.04 -2.92 12.16
N ARG A 553 13.00 -2.17 13.27
CA ARG A 553 12.54 -2.68 14.57
C ARG A 553 11.06 -3.02 14.56
N TYR A 554 10.24 -2.17 13.92
CA TYR A 554 8.82 -2.43 13.77
C TYR A 554 8.56 -3.67 12.91
N ILE A 555 9.19 -3.78 11.73
CA ILE A 555 9.09 -4.97 10.88
C ILE A 555 9.45 -6.23 11.67
N ALA A 556 10.53 -6.19 12.45
CA ALA A 556 10.98 -7.33 13.23
C ALA A 556 10.05 -7.68 14.41
N ALA A 557 9.30 -6.72 14.95
CA ALA A 557 8.28 -6.97 15.98
C ALA A 557 7.08 -7.74 15.40
N HIS A 558 6.83 -7.61 14.07
CA HIS A 558 5.70 -8.18 13.35
C HIS A 558 6.09 -9.33 12.40
N SER A 559 7.30 -9.88 12.55
CA SER A 559 7.82 -10.99 11.72
C SER A 559 8.30 -12.14 12.62
N PRO A 560 8.27 -13.40 12.12
CA PRO A 560 7.69 -13.83 10.84
C PRO A 560 6.16 -13.99 10.90
N THR A 561 5.53 -13.97 9.72
CA THR A 561 4.11 -14.30 9.51
C THR A 561 3.97 -15.47 8.52
N GLU A 562 2.75 -15.77 8.08
CA GLU A 562 2.53 -16.65 6.94
C GLU A 562 3.07 -16.00 5.66
N ARG A 563 3.23 -16.83 4.58
CA ARG A 563 3.76 -16.42 3.28
C ARG A 563 2.92 -16.96 2.12
N ALA A 564 1.61 -17.08 2.31
CA ALA A 564 0.70 -17.66 1.33
C ALA A 564 0.57 -16.79 0.07
N GLU A 565 0.55 -15.46 0.23
CA GLU A 565 0.51 -14.54 -0.92
C GLU A 565 1.81 -14.60 -1.73
N LEU A 566 2.97 -14.70 -1.07
CA LEU A 566 4.25 -14.91 -1.76
C LEU A 566 4.26 -16.20 -2.56
N GLN A 567 3.78 -17.31 -1.97
CA GLN A 567 3.68 -18.59 -2.67
C GLN A 567 2.80 -18.48 -3.93
N THR A 568 1.64 -17.84 -3.83
CA THR A 568 0.75 -17.60 -4.97
C THR A 568 1.44 -16.81 -6.08
N ALA A 569 2.15 -15.75 -5.74
CA ALA A 569 2.91 -14.92 -6.68
C ALA A 569 4.03 -15.75 -7.37
N MET A 570 4.74 -16.57 -6.61
CA MET A 570 5.79 -17.45 -7.14
C MET A 570 5.22 -18.52 -8.08
N VAL A 571 4.07 -19.11 -7.75
CA VAL A 571 3.35 -20.04 -8.63
C VAL A 571 3.01 -19.37 -9.96
N ALA A 572 2.39 -18.19 -9.93
CA ALA A 572 2.06 -17.46 -11.15
C ALA A 572 3.30 -17.15 -11.99
N ARG A 573 4.42 -16.74 -11.37
CA ARG A 573 5.67 -16.47 -12.06
C ARG A 573 6.29 -17.71 -12.68
N ARG A 574 6.35 -18.83 -11.97
CA ARG A 574 6.86 -20.11 -12.51
C ARG A 574 6.06 -20.56 -13.73
N LEU A 575 4.73 -20.44 -13.66
CA LEU A 575 3.86 -20.75 -14.80
C LEU A 575 4.13 -19.83 -16.00
N SER A 576 4.34 -18.53 -15.77
CA SER A 576 4.67 -17.58 -16.84
C SER A 576 6.02 -17.88 -17.51
N LEU A 577 6.96 -18.46 -16.77
CA LEU A 577 8.24 -18.95 -17.29
C LEU A 577 8.15 -20.34 -17.94
N GLY A 578 6.98 -20.98 -17.92
CA GLY A 578 6.76 -22.30 -18.51
C GLY A 578 7.22 -23.46 -17.66
N GLU A 579 7.50 -23.23 -16.38
CA GLU A 579 7.89 -24.32 -15.47
C GLU A 579 6.69 -25.22 -15.15
N ALA A 580 6.92 -26.55 -15.12
CA ALA A 580 5.95 -27.51 -14.64
C ALA A 580 5.85 -27.46 -13.12
N LEU A 581 4.61 -27.47 -12.59
CA LEU A 581 4.34 -27.51 -11.15
C LEU A 581 3.87 -28.88 -10.65
N HIS A 582 3.69 -29.84 -11.56
CA HIS A 582 3.38 -31.22 -11.23
C HIS A 582 4.64 -32.07 -11.39
N GLU A 583 4.78 -33.09 -10.54
CA GLU A 583 5.84 -34.09 -10.70
C GLU A 583 5.42 -35.07 -11.82
N GLU A 584 6.28 -35.25 -12.82
CA GLU A 584 6.11 -36.32 -13.81
C GLU A 584 6.50 -37.65 -13.16
N GLY A 585 5.55 -38.56 -13.04
CA GLY A 585 5.85 -39.96 -12.64
C GLY A 585 6.71 -40.65 -13.68
N GLU A 586 7.47 -41.69 -13.27
CA GLU A 586 8.34 -42.48 -14.18
C GLU A 586 7.60 -43.10 -15.40
N ASP A 587 6.27 -43.24 -15.32
CA ASP A 587 5.43 -43.71 -16.42
C ASP A 587 5.14 -42.65 -17.51
N ASP A 588 5.45 -41.41 -17.27
CA ASP A 588 5.14 -40.29 -18.17
C ASP A 588 6.08 -40.21 -19.38
N ASN A 589 7.32 -40.67 -19.22
CA ASN A 589 8.33 -40.66 -20.28
C ASN A 589 8.13 -41.74 -21.36
N ALA A 590 7.32 -42.75 -21.09
CA ALA A 590 7.09 -43.83 -22.04
C ALA A 590 6.07 -43.47 -23.14
N GLN A 591 5.18 -42.54 -22.93
CA GLN A 591 4.16 -42.11 -23.89
C GLN A 591 4.55 -40.89 -24.76
N ALA A 592 5.58 -40.13 -24.38
CA ALA A 592 6.09 -38.99 -25.16
C ALA A 592 7.08 -39.43 -26.28
N ALA A 593 7.39 -40.72 -26.39
CA ALA A 593 8.38 -41.28 -27.34
C ALA A 593 7.76 -42.07 -28.49
N ILE A 594 6.44 -41.93 -28.80
CA ILE A 594 5.80 -42.54 -29.95
C ILE A 594 5.42 -41.50 -31.00
#